data_7d7c676e231bf762e6a65ac3dd208def
#
_entry.id   7d7c676e231bf762e6a65ac3dd208def
#
_cell.length_a   1.000
_cell.length_b   1.000
_cell.length_c   1.000
_cell.angle_alpha   90.00
_cell.angle_beta   90.00
_cell.angle_gamma   90.00
#
_symmetry.space_group_name_H-M   'P 1'
#
loop_
_entity.id
_entity.type
_entity.pdbx_description
1 polymer ?
#
loop_
_entity_poly.entity_id
_entity_poly.type
_entity_poly.pdbx_seq_one_letter_code
_entity_poly.pdbx_strand_id
1 'polypeptide(L)'
;MTKTICYIEATPKIYRLDNWMWIPYVITPGDKLLFFIDDVAGCIYAMGKTARMTNEFLNYPLYGYNMDYNERKSMDFISFIKKFDKELNSLTQRRESILATHPLLSKRYKDYTTGMIMSFFASDLGQLRFNRSKVKREEIISEAKRRDLFNPDVPYLVLERYDNFLDDICDVAIEKHCVIGSGVPFLQNILKKARDGQIKLSTEEVNLIESELPDEAALEVPSTALLDSLGVWIEGFYLTDTLEALFDSRSDLAIEILNYYNQKEIEAIDLLLNLPPMLQEIALARRIRERLVHDVKPLEDYEMKELRKNVTNPYLLGEVLATNDKLIAARKAAEAIVTPDPRTLAELTEGEDIFRKIVEPYHGRYIYLDVWGTWCAPCRDMMGYVPQMKEQLKDLDIVYRYLANRSDDEAWKTAIAQYHLTGENCVHYNLPDKQQSALERYIGINGYPTYKIVAPNGNLLPSFAPHPNHPDAIRYLIEELKEELK
;
A
#
# COMPACT_ATOMS: atom_id res chain seq x y z
N MET A 1 33.80 -10.34 -14.20
CA MET A 1 32.98 -10.19 -15.44
C MET A 1 31.75 -11.05 -15.25
N THR A 2 30.65 -10.46 -14.87
CA THR A 2 29.40 -11.20 -14.64
C THR A 2 28.50 -11.00 -15.87
N LYS A 3 28.29 -12.05 -16.62
CA LYS A 3 27.26 -12.10 -17.67
C LYS A 3 26.04 -12.75 -17.07
N THR A 4 24.95 -12.01 -16.97
CA THR A 4 23.70 -12.52 -16.38
C THR A 4 22.71 -12.84 -17.50
N ILE A 5 22.20 -14.05 -17.51
CA ILE A 5 21.13 -14.49 -18.41
C ILE A 5 19.88 -14.68 -17.57
N CYS A 6 18.87 -13.85 -17.81
CA CYS A 6 17.57 -13.96 -17.14
C CYS A 6 16.53 -14.52 -18.11
N TYR A 7 15.86 -15.56 -17.70
CA TYR A 7 14.73 -16.15 -18.44
C TYR A 7 13.43 -15.75 -17.75
N ILE A 8 12.51 -15.16 -18.50
CA ILE A 8 11.19 -14.78 -18.03
C ILE A 8 10.15 -15.57 -18.82
N GLU A 9 9.37 -16.38 -18.14
CA GLU A 9 8.19 -17.02 -18.67
C GLU A 9 6.95 -16.26 -18.24
N ALA A 10 6.21 -15.70 -19.19
CA ALA A 10 5.06 -14.88 -18.89
C ALA A 10 3.88 -15.74 -18.42
N THR A 11 3.61 -15.68 -17.14
CA THR A 11 2.26 -15.78 -16.61
C THR A 11 1.62 -14.38 -16.71
N PRO A 12 0.30 -14.19 -16.60
CA PRO A 12 -0.33 -12.86 -16.73
C PRO A 12 0.00 -11.92 -15.58
N LYS A 13 1.29 -11.72 -15.29
CA LYS A 13 1.82 -10.80 -14.28
C LYS A 13 2.87 -9.90 -14.92
N ILE A 14 2.85 -8.63 -14.54
CA ILE A 14 3.92 -7.69 -14.86
C ILE A 14 5.10 -8.05 -13.95
N TYR A 15 6.24 -8.39 -14.55
CA TYR A 15 7.46 -8.70 -13.80
C TYR A 15 8.40 -7.50 -13.79
N ARG A 16 8.92 -7.18 -12.62
CA ARG A 16 10.07 -6.30 -12.45
C ARG A 16 11.34 -7.16 -12.40
N LEU A 17 12.34 -6.77 -13.18
CA LEU A 17 13.71 -7.22 -12.95
C LEU A 17 14.30 -6.30 -11.88
N ASP A 18 14.38 -6.80 -10.64
CA ASP A 18 14.82 -6.01 -9.51
C ASP A 18 16.27 -5.56 -9.62
N ASN A 19 16.47 -4.30 -9.27
CA ASN A 19 17.66 -3.61 -8.77
C ASN A 19 18.65 -2.96 -9.71
N TRP A 20 18.67 -3.19 -11.04
CA TRP A 20 19.75 -2.59 -11.84
C TRP A 20 19.29 -1.71 -13.00
N MET A 21 18.13 -1.94 -13.55
CA MET A 21 17.60 -1.09 -14.62
C MET A 21 16.08 -1.27 -14.75
N TRP A 22 15.36 -0.18 -14.81
CA TRP A 22 13.96 -0.16 -15.22
C TRP A 22 13.89 -0.44 -16.72
N ILE A 23 13.74 -1.71 -17.09
CA ILE A 23 13.53 -2.11 -18.47
C ILE A 23 12.02 -2.17 -18.68
N PRO A 24 11.42 -1.23 -19.41
CA PRO A 24 10.01 -1.33 -19.75
C PRO A 24 9.85 -2.48 -20.76
N TYR A 25 9.13 -3.48 -20.34
CA TYR A 25 8.76 -4.58 -21.22
C TYR A 25 7.26 -4.83 -21.13
N VAL A 26 6.64 -5.08 -22.27
CA VAL A 26 5.25 -5.51 -22.34
C VAL A 26 5.25 -6.97 -22.74
N ILE A 27 4.80 -7.82 -21.85
CA ILE A 27 4.71 -9.27 -22.06
C ILE A 27 3.25 -9.64 -22.23
N THR A 28 2.96 -10.44 -23.25
CA THR A 28 1.65 -11.03 -23.49
C THR A 28 1.60 -12.43 -22.88
N PRO A 29 0.47 -12.91 -22.35
CA PRO A 29 0.36 -14.29 -21.86
C PRO A 29 0.90 -15.32 -22.86
N GLY A 30 1.78 -16.20 -22.38
CA GLY A 30 2.46 -17.19 -23.21
C GLY A 30 3.76 -16.73 -23.89
N ASP A 31 4.14 -15.45 -23.74
CA ASP A 31 5.43 -14.97 -24.24
C ASP A 31 6.58 -15.49 -23.39
N LYS A 32 7.71 -15.74 -24.06
CA LYS A 32 8.98 -16.13 -23.44
C LYS A 32 10.06 -15.16 -23.90
N LEU A 33 10.66 -14.43 -22.95
CA LEU A 33 11.75 -13.52 -23.21
C LEU A 33 13.02 -13.99 -22.49
N LEU A 34 14.14 -13.96 -23.22
CA LEU A 34 15.46 -14.17 -22.69
C LEU A 34 16.22 -12.84 -22.77
N PHE A 35 16.74 -12.37 -21.63
CA PHE A 35 17.56 -11.17 -21.58
C PHE A 35 19.04 -11.55 -21.52
N PHE A 36 19.82 -10.96 -22.40
CA PHE A 36 21.27 -10.96 -22.32
C PHE A 36 21.72 -9.61 -21.79
N ILE A 37 22.45 -9.63 -20.69
CA ILE A 37 22.98 -8.42 -20.03
C ILE A 37 24.50 -8.53 -20.00
N ASP A 38 25.18 -7.55 -20.57
CA ASP A 38 26.63 -7.42 -20.51
C ASP A 38 26.98 -6.12 -19.76
N ASP A 39 27.31 -6.29 -18.48
CA ASP A 39 27.61 -5.17 -17.58
C ASP A 39 28.87 -4.41 -17.99
N VAL A 40 29.80 -5.09 -18.67
CA VAL A 40 31.07 -4.48 -19.12
C VAL A 40 30.87 -3.64 -20.37
N ALA A 41 30.07 -4.15 -21.32
CA ALA A 41 29.73 -3.43 -22.53
C ALA A 41 28.58 -2.44 -22.32
N GLY A 42 27.90 -2.48 -21.18
CA GLY A 42 26.73 -1.65 -20.87
C GLY A 42 25.57 -1.93 -21.82
N CYS A 43 25.44 -3.15 -22.35
CA CYS A 43 24.40 -3.48 -23.30
C CYS A 43 23.43 -4.53 -22.75
N ILE A 44 22.15 -4.35 -23.09
CA ILE A 44 21.05 -5.26 -22.78
C ILE A 44 20.34 -5.62 -24.06
N TYR A 45 20.05 -6.91 -24.22
CA TYR A 45 19.36 -7.43 -25.38
C TYR A 45 18.28 -8.42 -24.97
N ALA A 46 17.05 -8.22 -25.46
CA ALA A 46 15.98 -9.17 -25.31
C ALA A 46 15.89 -10.08 -26.53
N MET A 47 15.70 -11.37 -26.32
CA MET A 47 15.45 -12.38 -27.35
C MET A 47 14.13 -13.10 -27.10
N GLY A 48 13.42 -13.44 -28.16
CA GLY A 48 12.12 -14.08 -28.09
C GLY A 48 11.14 -13.50 -29.11
N LYS A 49 9.97 -14.12 -29.23
CA LYS A 49 8.97 -13.75 -30.24
C LYS A 49 8.50 -12.30 -30.13
N THR A 50 8.43 -11.78 -28.90
CA THR A 50 7.92 -10.43 -28.58
C THR A 50 9.02 -9.45 -28.15
N ALA A 51 10.29 -9.84 -28.27
CA ALA A 51 11.44 -9.03 -27.85
C ALA A 51 11.63 -7.72 -28.61
N ARG A 52 11.01 -7.58 -29.80
CA ARG A 52 11.21 -6.44 -30.69
C ARG A 52 10.93 -5.10 -29.99
N MET A 53 9.77 -4.96 -29.36
CA MET A 53 9.40 -3.71 -28.66
C MET A 53 10.35 -3.38 -27.52
N THR A 54 10.72 -4.38 -26.73
CA THR A 54 11.68 -4.22 -25.64
C THR A 54 13.03 -3.70 -26.14
N ASN A 55 13.55 -4.31 -27.22
CA ASN A 55 14.79 -3.85 -27.84
C ASN A 55 14.67 -2.45 -28.47
N GLU A 56 13.53 -2.14 -29.10
CA GLU A 56 13.25 -0.79 -29.63
C GLU A 56 13.29 0.24 -28.50
N PHE A 57 12.69 -0.07 -27.32
CA PHE A 57 12.72 0.84 -26.18
C PHE A 57 14.11 0.96 -25.56
N LEU A 58 14.86 -0.12 -25.44
CA LEU A 58 16.24 -0.11 -24.95
C LEU A 58 17.17 0.76 -25.82
N ASN A 59 16.98 0.71 -27.13
CA ASN A 59 17.79 1.49 -28.08
C ASN A 59 17.33 2.94 -28.25
N TYR A 60 16.04 3.21 -28.08
CA TYR A 60 15.43 4.53 -28.26
C TYR A 60 14.58 4.93 -27.03
N PRO A 61 15.22 5.04 -25.84
CA PRO A 61 14.50 5.31 -24.62
C PRO A 61 13.99 6.75 -24.56
N LEU A 62 12.79 6.93 -24.03
CA LEU A 62 12.20 8.21 -23.70
C LEU A 62 12.38 8.50 -22.20
N TYR A 63 13.62 8.70 -21.77
CA TYR A 63 13.92 9.14 -20.41
C TYR A 63 13.94 10.66 -20.31
N GLY A 64 13.78 11.19 -19.12
CA GLY A 64 14.11 12.57 -18.84
C GLY A 64 12.98 13.45 -18.30
N TYR A 65 11.83 12.85 -17.95
CA TYR A 65 10.87 13.54 -17.11
C TYR A 65 11.02 13.13 -15.65
N ASN A 66 11.31 14.08 -14.80
CA ASN A 66 11.25 13.91 -13.36
C ASN A 66 10.93 15.28 -12.74
N MET A 67 9.71 15.43 -12.23
CA MET A 67 9.36 16.59 -11.43
C MET A 67 9.72 16.27 -9.98
N ASP A 68 10.61 17.10 -9.40
CA ASP A 68 10.99 16.97 -8.00
C ASP A 68 9.76 17.09 -7.09
N TYR A 69 9.69 16.23 -6.09
CA TYR A 69 8.56 16.16 -5.14
C TYR A 69 8.35 17.51 -4.43
N ASN A 70 9.42 18.14 -3.93
CA ASN A 70 9.33 19.38 -3.18
C ASN A 70 8.91 20.53 -4.09
N GLU A 71 9.41 20.55 -5.33
CA GLU A 71 9.01 21.51 -6.34
C GLU A 71 7.51 21.38 -6.63
N ARG A 72 7.00 20.18 -6.92
CA ARG A 72 5.58 19.92 -7.14
C ARG A 72 4.72 20.38 -5.96
N LYS A 73 5.11 20.04 -4.73
CA LYS A 73 4.43 20.44 -3.50
C LYS A 73 4.38 21.95 -3.30
N SER A 74 5.30 22.70 -3.89
CA SER A 74 5.36 24.16 -3.76
C SER A 74 4.46 24.92 -4.74
N MET A 75 3.97 24.26 -5.81
CA MET A 75 3.25 24.92 -6.91
C MET A 75 1.76 25.04 -6.64
N ASP A 76 1.16 26.12 -7.14
CA ASP A 76 -0.28 26.20 -7.40
C ASP A 76 -0.63 25.46 -8.71
N PHE A 77 -1.94 25.24 -8.93
CA PHE A 77 -2.42 24.49 -10.08
C PHE A 77 -1.98 25.08 -11.43
N ILE A 78 -2.08 26.41 -11.59
CA ILE A 78 -1.76 27.09 -12.86
C ILE A 78 -0.25 26.98 -13.16
N SER A 79 0.59 27.19 -12.17
CA SER A 79 2.05 27.05 -12.27
C SER A 79 2.46 25.63 -12.63
N PHE A 80 1.80 24.63 -12.00
CA PHE A 80 1.99 23.23 -12.32
C PHE A 80 1.66 22.93 -13.78
N ILE A 81 0.45 23.30 -14.25
CA ILE A 81 0.02 23.03 -15.63
C ILE A 81 0.97 23.68 -16.63
N LYS A 82 1.37 24.94 -16.40
CA LYS A 82 2.29 25.65 -17.30
C LYS A 82 3.66 24.97 -17.40
N LYS A 83 4.22 24.55 -16.28
CA LYS A 83 5.49 23.82 -16.27
C LYS A 83 5.33 22.48 -16.97
N PHE A 84 4.26 21.76 -16.62
CA PHE A 84 4.02 20.44 -17.16
C PHE A 84 3.84 20.47 -18.68
N ASP A 85 3.07 21.42 -19.22
CA ASP A 85 2.88 21.56 -20.67
C ASP A 85 4.21 21.79 -21.40
N LYS A 86 5.13 22.49 -20.78
CA LYS A 86 6.49 22.67 -21.33
C LYS A 86 7.24 21.34 -21.41
N GLU A 87 7.21 20.56 -20.34
CA GLU A 87 7.87 19.23 -20.29
C GLU A 87 7.21 18.24 -21.25
N LEU A 88 5.87 18.20 -21.27
CA LEU A 88 5.08 17.38 -22.19
C LEU A 88 5.45 17.66 -23.65
N ASN A 89 5.52 18.93 -24.04
CA ASN A 89 5.92 19.35 -25.38
C ASN A 89 7.36 18.89 -25.71
N SER A 90 8.28 19.01 -24.78
CA SER A 90 9.68 18.57 -24.92
C SER A 90 9.77 17.06 -25.16
N LEU A 91 9.06 16.26 -24.36
CA LEU A 91 9.03 14.81 -24.52
C LEU A 91 8.36 14.39 -25.84
N THR A 92 7.28 15.06 -26.21
CA THR A 92 6.57 14.81 -27.47
C THR A 92 7.47 15.11 -28.67
N GLN A 93 8.15 16.23 -28.68
CA GLN A 93 9.11 16.60 -29.75
C GLN A 93 10.25 15.60 -29.85
N ARG A 94 10.80 15.15 -28.71
CA ARG A 94 11.84 14.13 -28.68
C ARG A 94 11.34 12.80 -29.28
N ARG A 95 10.13 12.36 -28.88
CA ARG A 95 9.50 11.19 -29.45
C ARG A 95 9.30 11.31 -30.96
N GLU A 96 8.77 12.40 -31.44
CA GLU A 96 8.56 12.66 -32.87
C GLU A 96 9.88 12.65 -33.65
N SER A 97 10.94 13.23 -33.10
CA SER A 97 12.29 13.14 -33.69
C SER A 97 12.78 11.71 -33.82
N ILE A 98 12.60 10.89 -32.78
CA ILE A 98 12.95 9.46 -32.82
C ILE A 98 12.13 8.75 -33.92
N LEU A 99 10.83 8.98 -33.98
CA LEU A 99 9.96 8.35 -34.98
C LEU A 99 10.29 8.78 -36.43
N ALA A 100 10.67 10.03 -36.62
CA ALA A 100 11.06 10.57 -37.94
C ALA A 100 12.38 9.95 -38.43
N THR A 101 13.34 9.78 -37.53
CA THR A 101 14.64 9.20 -37.88
C THR A 101 14.63 7.67 -37.94
N HIS A 102 13.63 7.03 -37.31
CA HIS A 102 13.51 5.56 -37.24
C HIS A 102 12.08 5.13 -37.62
N PRO A 103 11.67 5.25 -38.90
CA PRO A 103 10.30 5.02 -39.35
C PRO A 103 9.85 3.54 -39.21
N LEU A 104 10.81 2.62 -39.12
CA LEU A 104 10.55 1.17 -38.99
C LEU A 104 10.21 0.73 -37.55
N LEU A 105 10.21 1.64 -36.59
CA LEU A 105 9.79 1.33 -35.21
C LEU A 105 8.35 0.79 -35.22
N SER A 106 8.13 -0.23 -34.39
CA SER A 106 6.86 -0.95 -34.35
C SER A 106 5.70 -0.07 -33.89
N LYS A 107 4.48 -0.40 -34.34
CA LYS A 107 3.26 0.24 -33.84
C LYS A 107 3.21 0.14 -32.30
N ARG A 108 3.57 -0.99 -31.75
CA ARG A 108 3.59 -1.24 -30.30
C ARG A 108 4.52 -0.28 -29.54
N TYR A 109 5.72 0.01 -30.09
CA TYR A 109 6.60 1.02 -29.52
C TYR A 109 5.98 2.42 -29.58
N LYS A 110 5.34 2.76 -30.73
CA LYS A 110 4.69 4.07 -30.91
C LYS A 110 3.55 4.28 -29.94
N ASP A 111 2.70 3.28 -29.78
CA ASP A 111 1.55 3.33 -28.85
C ASP A 111 2.04 3.40 -27.39
N TYR A 112 3.03 2.56 -27.03
CA TYR A 112 3.59 2.53 -25.68
C TYR A 112 4.22 3.88 -25.28
N THR A 113 5.04 4.46 -26.15
CA THR A 113 5.69 5.74 -25.85
C THR A 113 4.71 6.90 -25.76
N THR A 114 3.60 6.87 -26.50
CA THR A 114 2.49 7.83 -26.32
C THR A 114 1.86 7.63 -24.94
N GLY A 115 1.50 6.42 -24.59
CA GLY A 115 0.92 6.08 -23.29
C GLY A 115 1.83 6.49 -22.13
N MET A 116 3.13 6.24 -22.26
CA MET A 116 4.11 6.58 -21.23
C MET A 116 4.18 8.08 -20.96
N ILE A 117 4.19 8.92 -22.01
CA ILE A 117 4.17 10.37 -21.84
C ILE A 117 2.91 10.82 -21.10
N MET A 118 1.75 10.29 -21.48
CA MET A 118 0.49 10.64 -20.82
C MET A 118 0.38 10.11 -19.40
N SER A 119 0.96 8.93 -19.11
CA SER A 119 0.95 8.36 -17.76
C SER A 119 1.81 9.16 -16.78
N PHE A 120 2.92 9.76 -17.23
CA PHE A 120 3.69 10.70 -16.41
C PHE A 120 2.84 11.88 -15.99
N PHE A 121 2.12 12.48 -16.95
CA PHE A 121 1.22 13.58 -16.67
C PHE A 121 0.11 13.18 -15.70
N ALA A 122 -0.56 12.08 -15.99
CA ALA A 122 -1.67 11.60 -15.18
C ALA A 122 -1.23 11.38 -13.72
N SER A 123 -0.10 10.68 -13.52
CA SER A 123 0.45 10.43 -12.19
C SER A 123 0.76 11.73 -11.43
N ASP A 124 1.45 12.67 -12.04
CA ASP A 124 1.77 13.93 -11.36
C ASP A 124 0.54 14.80 -11.10
N LEU A 125 -0.46 14.76 -12.00
CA LEU A 125 -1.74 15.43 -11.77
C LEU A 125 -2.48 14.83 -10.56
N GLY A 126 -2.54 13.50 -10.44
CA GLY A 126 -3.12 12.82 -9.29
C GLY A 126 -2.43 13.20 -7.98
N GLN A 127 -1.10 13.24 -8.01
CA GLN A 127 -0.28 13.57 -6.85
C GLN A 127 -0.47 15.02 -6.34
N LEU A 128 -1.08 15.91 -7.12
CA LEU A 128 -1.47 17.26 -6.64
C LEU A 128 -2.48 17.21 -5.49
N ARG A 129 -3.14 16.09 -5.27
CA ARG A 129 -4.04 15.89 -4.12
C ARG A 129 -3.37 16.17 -2.77
N PHE A 130 -2.06 15.97 -2.68
CA PHE A 130 -1.29 16.25 -1.47
C PHE A 130 -0.98 17.74 -1.28
N ASN A 131 -1.29 18.61 -2.27
CA ASN A 131 -1.10 20.06 -2.18
C ASN A 131 -2.40 20.79 -1.86
N ARG A 132 -3.04 20.40 -0.74
CA ARG A 132 -4.41 20.80 -0.37
C ARG A 132 -4.61 22.32 -0.25
N SER A 133 -3.58 23.05 0.20
CA SER A 133 -3.68 24.51 0.40
C SER A 133 -3.61 25.33 -0.89
N LYS A 134 -3.15 24.74 -2.01
CA LYS A 134 -2.89 25.45 -3.27
C LYS A 134 -3.63 24.90 -4.48
N VAL A 135 -4.18 23.69 -4.38
CA VAL A 135 -4.85 23.02 -5.50
C VAL A 135 -6.21 22.46 -5.04
N LYS A 136 -7.26 22.82 -5.77
CA LYS A 136 -8.61 22.33 -5.49
C LYS A 136 -8.86 21.00 -6.20
N ARG A 137 -9.66 20.14 -5.57
CA ARG A 137 -10.00 18.82 -6.12
C ARG A 137 -10.70 18.90 -7.48
N GLU A 138 -11.55 19.92 -7.65
CA GLU A 138 -12.25 20.19 -8.90
C GLU A 138 -11.30 20.49 -10.05
N GLU A 139 -10.19 21.16 -9.78
CA GLU A 139 -9.18 21.50 -10.79
C GLU A 139 -8.52 20.23 -11.33
N ILE A 140 -8.18 19.29 -10.42
CA ILE A 140 -7.58 17.99 -10.79
C ILE A 140 -8.54 17.18 -11.66
N ILE A 141 -9.79 17.00 -11.22
CA ILE A 141 -10.80 16.24 -11.95
C ILE A 141 -11.10 16.85 -13.31
N SER A 142 -11.27 18.18 -13.35
CA SER A 142 -11.58 18.91 -14.58
C SER A 142 -10.45 18.79 -15.59
N GLU A 143 -9.21 18.87 -15.15
CA GLU A 143 -8.04 18.73 -16.02
C GLU A 143 -7.86 17.30 -16.53
N ALA A 144 -8.10 16.31 -15.68
CA ALA A 144 -8.10 14.91 -16.09
C ALA A 144 -9.11 14.63 -17.20
N LYS A 145 -10.34 15.18 -17.06
CA LYS A 145 -11.37 15.10 -18.09
C LYS A 145 -10.99 15.86 -19.35
N ARG A 146 -10.47 17.08 -19.22
CA ARG A 146 -10.06 17.92 -20.35
C ARG A 146 -9.00 17.25 -21.22
N ARG A 147 -8.12 16.48 -20.61
CA ARG A 147 -7.03 15.77 -21.31
C ARG A 147 -7.38 14.33 -21.70
N ASP A 148 -8.63 13.93 -21.55
CA ASP A 148 -9.11 12.60 -21.91
C ASP A 148 -8.31 11.46 -21.23
N LEU A 149 -7.90 11.70 -19.97
CA LEU A 149 -7.10 10.73 -19.22
C LEU A 149 -7.90 9.47 -18.81
N PHE A 150 -9.21 9.47 -18.97
CA PHE A 150 -10.09 8.35 -18.71
C PHE A 150 -10.43 7.54 -19.96
N ASN A 151 -9.70 7.73 -21.04
CA ASN A 151 -9.92 6.97 -22.27
C ASN A 151 -9.40 5.53 -22.15
N PRO A 152 -10.29 4.51 -22.21
CA PRO A 152 -9.90 3.12 -22.04
C PRO A 152 -9.19 2.52 -23.27
N ASP A 153 -9.26 3.18 -24.43
CA ASP A 153 -8.69 2.67 -25.69
C ASP A 153 -7.18 2.85 -25.76
N VAL A 154 -6.59 3.41 -24.73
CA VAL A 154 -5.17 3.71 -24.71
C VAL A 154 -4.42 2.64 -23.90
N PRO A 155 -3.27 2.17 -24.39
CA PRO A 155 -2.46 1.15 -23.73
C PRO A 155 -1.81 1.63 -22.39
N TYR A 156 -2.35 2.67 -21.77
CA TYR A 156 -1.86 3.22 -20.49
C TYR A 156 -2.08 2.28 -19.32
N LEU A 157 -3.10 1.43 -19.39
CA LEU A 157 -3.53 0.54 -18.30
C LEU A 157 -2.47 -0.46 -17.84
N VAL A 158 -1.42 -0.66 -18.64
CA VAL A 158 -0.28 -1.52 -18.30
C VAL A 158 0.90 -0.74 -17.71
N LEU A 159 0.74 0.58 -17.53
CA LEU A 159 1.80 1.44 -17.05
C LEU A 159 1.61 1.74 -15.56
N GLU A 160 2.58 1.39 -14.76
CA GLU A 160 2.57 1.58 -13.29
C GLU A 160 2.16 3.00 -12.88
N ARG A 161 2.64 4.03 -13.61
CA ARG A 161 2.30 5.42 -13.28
C ARG A 161 0.84 5.76 -13.56
N TYR A 162 0.20 5.09 -14.50
CA TYR A 162 -1.22 5.26 -14.73
C TYR A 162 -2.07 4.57 -13.66
N ASP A 163 -1.59 3.45 -13.14
CA ASP A 163 -2.19 2.78 -12.00
C ASP A 163 -2.24 3.72 -10.79
N ASN A 164 -1.10 4.35 -10.46
CA ASN A 164 -1.04 5.34 -9.38
C ASN A 164 -2.02 6.51 -9.61
N PHE A 165 -2.16 6.97 -10.88
CA PHE A 165 -3.13 8.00 -11.21
C PHE A 165 -4.58 7.57 -10.94
N LEU A 166 -4.95 6.33 -11.29
CA LEU A 166 -6.30 5.83 -11.04
C LEU A 166 -6.61 5.80 -9.54
N ASP A 167 -5.66 5.39 -8.72
CA ASP A 167 -5.82 5.38 -7.28
C ASP A 167 -5.94 6.82 -6.74
N ASP A 168 -5.01 7.71 -7.10
CA ASP A 168 -5.03 9.11 -6.68
C ASP A 168 -6.29 9.85 -7.11
N ILE A 169 -6.79 9.63 -8.33
CA ILE A 169 -7.99 10.35 -8.82
C ILE A 169 -9.27 9.82 -8.16
N CYS A 170 -9.33 8.55 -7.82
CA CYS A 170 -10.40 7.99 -7.00
C CYS A 170 -10.40 8.62 -5.61
N ASP A 171 -9.24 8.74 -4.97
CA ASP A 171 -9.11 9.42 -3.69
C ASP A 171 -9.52 10.90 -3.76
N VAL A 172 -9.14 11.61 -4.83
CA VAL A 172 -9.60 12.99 -5.09
C VAL A 172 -11.13 13.07 -5.16
N ALA A 173 -11.77 12.10 -5.83
CA ALA A 173 -13.22 12.05 -5.96
C ALA A 173 -13.90 11.75 -4.62
N ILE A 174 -13.35 10.81 -3.86
CA ILE A 174 -13.83 10.44 -2.52
C ILE A 174 -13.69 11.63 -1.58
N GLU A 175 -12.52 12.23 -1.49
CA GLU A 175 -12.25 13.41 -0.65
C GLU A 175 -13.17 14.59 -0.97
N LYS A 176 -13.57 14.73 -2.24
CA LYS A 176 -14.54 15.77 -2.64
C LYS A 176 -15.98 15.43 -2.26
N HIS A 177 -16.39 14.20 -2.45
CA HIS A 177 -17.79 13.76 -2.28
C HIS A 177 -18.12 13.43 -0.82
N CYS A 178 -17.19 12.72 -0.18
CA CYS A 178 -17.30 12.44 1.23
C CYS A 178 -16.88 13.69 1.98
N VAL A 179 -17.82 14.51 2.40
CA VAL A 179 -17.55 15.52 3.43
C VAL A 179 -17.23 14.76 4.69
N ILE A 180 -15.98 14.39 4.80
CA ILE A 180 -15.42 13.72 5.96
C ILE A 180 -15.40 14.78 7.05
N GLY A 181 -16.24 14.67 8.05
CA GLY A 181 -16.21 15.65 9.13
C GLY A 181 -17.39 15.63 10.08
N SER A 182 -18.57 15.24 9.66
CA SER A 182 -19.64 14.99 10.60
C SER A 182 -20.11 13.56 10.49
N GLY A 183 -20.04 12.80 11.55
CA GLY A 183 -20.73 11.51 11.69
C GLY A 183 -22.23 11.61 11.55
N VAL A 184 -22.75 12.82 11.40
CA VAL A 184 -24.18 13.13 11.36
C VAL A 184 -24.96 12.33 10.29
N PRO A 185 -24.55 12.32 9.01
CA PRO A 185 -25.29 11.54 8.01
C PRO A 185 -25.23 10.04 8.27
N PHE A 186 -24.13 9.54 8.81
CA PHE A 186 -24.00 8.14 9.20
C PHE A 186 -24.91 7.83 10.40
N LEU A 187 -24.86 8.61 11.47
CA LEU A 187 -25.70 8.42 12.66
C LEU A 187 -27.19 8.50 12.30
N GLN A 188 -27.58 9.43 11.42
CA GLN A 188 -28.94 9.50 10.87
C GLN A 188 -29.31 8.23 10.09
N ASN A 189 -28.37 7.66 9.32
CA ASN A 189 -28.58 6.41 8.61
C ASN A 189 -28.75 5.22 9.58
N ILE A 190 -27.97 5.15 10.65
CA ILE A 190 -28.12 4.14 11.71
C ILE A 190 -29.48 4.22 12.36
N LEU A 191 -29.91 5.42 12.77
CA LEU A 191 -31.26 5.63 13.36
C LEU A 191 -32.37 5.28 12.37
N LYS A 192 -32.21 5.59 11.09
CA LYS A 192 -33.16 5.18 10.04
C LYS A 192 -33.22 3.65 9.93
N LYS A 193 -32.10 2.97 9.84
CA LYS A 193 -32.06 1.50 9.78
C LYS A 193 -32.67 0.85 11.02
N ALA A 194 -32.47 1.45 12.19
CA ALA A 194 -33.11 0.99 13.43
C ALA A 194 -34.63 1.15 13.38
N ARG A 195 -35.11 2.30 12.91
CA ARG A 195 -36.57 2.52 12.71
C ARG A 195 -37.18 1.57 11.68
N ASP A 196 -36.43 1.23 10.64
CA ASP A 196 -36.84 0.29 9.60
C ASP A 196 -36.70 -1.19 10.03
N GLY A 197 -36.26 -1.44 11.28
CA GLY A 197 -36.07 -2.79 11.84
C GLY A 197 -34.91 -3.58 11.28
N GLN A 198 -34.01 -2.94 10.56
CA GLN A 198 -32.81 -3.55 9.99
C GLN A 198 -31.67 -3.72 11.01
N ILE A 199 -31.65 -2.83 12.01
CA ILE A 199 -30.71 -2.88 13.15
C ILE A 199 -31.54 -2.83 14.43
N LYS A 200 -31.10 -3.55 15.47
CA LYS A 200 -31.75 -3.48 16.78
C LYS A 200 -30.94 -2.60 17.71
N LEU A 201 -31.50 -1.47 18.11
CA LEU A 201 -30.94 -0.59 19.13
C LEU A 201 -31.82 -0.62 20.37
N SER A 202 -31.23 -0.53 21.55
CA SER A 202 -31.95 -0.26 22.79
C SER A 202 -32.40 1.21 22.84
N THR A 203 -33.32 1.51 23.75
CA THR A 203 -33.73 2.90 23.94
C THR A 203 -32.61 3.81 24.38
N GLU A 204 -31.68 3.28 25.21
CA GLU A 204 -30.51 3.98 25.70
C GLU A 204 -29.54 4.28 24.53
N GLU A 205 -29.30 3.32 23.64
CA GLU A 205 -28.41 3.51 22.45
C GLU A 205 -29.06 4.52 21.49
N VAL A 206 -30.34 4.48 21.24
CA VAL A 206 -31.05 5.49 20.42
C VAL A 206 -30.88 6.88 21.01
N ASN A 207 -31.16 7.04 22.31
CA ASN A 207 -31.02 8.33 23.00
C ASN A 207 -29.59 8.85 22.96
N LEU A 208 -28.60 7.97 23.12
CA LEU A 208 -27.18 8.32 23.02
C LEU A 208 -26.85 8.85 21.62
N ILE A 209 -27.23 8.12 20.56
CA ILE A 209 -27.00 8.55 19.19
C ILE A 209 -27.69 9.86 18.88
N GLU A 210 -28.98 10.04 19.34
CA GLU A 210 -29.73 11.26 19.13
C GLU A 210 -29.12 12.45 19.88
N SER A 211 -28.57 12.25 21.08
CA SER A 211 -27.91 13.32 21.86
C SER A 211 -26.63 13.86 21.23
N GLU A 212 -25.99 13.09 20.39
CA GLU A 212 -24.78 13.48 19.67
C GLU A 212 -25.08 14.09 18.27
N LEU A 213 -26.35 14.07 17.85
CA LEU A 213 -26.72 14.78 16.65
C LEU A 213 -26.86 16.28 16.97
N PRO A 214 -26.18 17.16 16.21
CA PRO A 214 -26.34 18.59 16.39
C PRO A 214 -27.79 19.01 16.07
N ASP A 215 -28.27 20.04 16.74
CA ASP A 215 -29.52 20.68 16.37
C ASP A 215 -29.50 21.08 14.87
N GLU A 216 -30.62 20.91 14.16
CA GLU A 216 -30.71 21.19 12.72
C GLU A 216 -30.15 22.58 12.30
N ALA A 217 -30.13 23.53 13.23
CA ALA A 217 -29.59 24.88 13.04
C ALA A 217 -28.07 24.97 13.10
N ALA A 218 -27.37 23.93 13.60
CA ALA A 218 -25.91 23.90 13.78
C ALA A 218 -25.15 23.19 12.65
N LEU A 219 -25.84 22.76 11.60
CA LEU A 219 -25.31 22.01 10.45
C LEU A 219 -24.55 22.88 9.43
N GLU A 220 -23.91 23.97 9.85
CA GLU A 220 -22.87 24.57 9.02
C GLU A 220 -21.65 23.64 9.03
N VAL A 221 -21.52 22.88 7.96
CA VAL A 221 -20.31 22.09 7.68
C VAL A 221 -19.11 23.03 7.76
N PRO A 222 -18.12 22.77 8.64
CA PRO A 222 -16.91 23.58 8.67
C PRO A 222 -16.33 23.64 7.26
N SER A 223 -16.00 24.83 6.77
CA SER A 223 -15.42 24.94 5.46
C SER A 223 -14.13 24.10 5.42
N THR A 224 -13.84 23.44 4.31
CA THR A 224 -12.59 22.69 4.11
C THR A 224 -11.36 23.53 4.46
N ALA A 225 -11.43 24.85 4.30
CA ALA A 225 -10.42 25.81 4.69
C ALA A 225 -10.16 25.84 6.24
N LEU A 226 -11.18 25.64 7.05
CA LEU A 226 -11.01 25.59 8.53
C LEU A 226 -10.35 24.29 8.94
N LEU A 227 -10.72 23.17 8.33
CA LEU A 227 -10.12 21.85 8.59
C LEU A 227 -8.64 21.81 8.15
N ASP A 228 -8.33 22.39 6.99
CA ASP A 228 -6.95 22.53 6.51
C ASP A 228 -6.09 23.42 7.42
N SER A 229 -6.69 24.47 8.02
CA SER A 229 -5.99 25.38 8.92
C SER A 229 -5.65 24.75 10.28
N LEU A 230 -6.40 23.74 10.69
CA LEU A 230 -6.21 23.05 11.97
C LEU A 230 -5.20 21.90 11.86
N GLY A 231 -4.69 21.59 10.64
CA GLY A 231 -3.74 20.49 10.43
C GLY A 231 -4.33 19.10 10.77
N VAL A 232 -5.63 19.02 10.88
CA VAL A 232 -6.34 17.80 11.27
C VAL A 232 -6.48 16.93 10.04
N TRP A 233 -5.70 15.87 9.97
CA TRP A 233 -5.90 14.78 9.04
C TRP A 233 -7.13 14.01 9.47
N ILE A 234 -8.22 14.16 8.72
CA ILE A 234 -9.41 13.37 8.96
C ILE A 234 -9.30 12.11 8.08
N GLU A 235 -8.48 11.17 8.54
CA GLU A 235 -8.68 9.77 8.23
C GLU A 235 -9.70 9.27 9.24
N GLY A 236 -10.95 9.22 8.87
CA GLY A 236 -11.98 8.59 9.68
C GLY A 236 -13.08 9.50 10.19
N PHE A 237 -14.03 8.86 10.69
CA PHE A 237 -15.26 9.32 11.28
C PHE A 237 -14.99 9.78 12.72
N TYR A 238 -15.23 11.05 13.05
CA TYR A 238 -15.17 11.46 14.45
C TYR A 238 -16.46 11.07 15.15
N LEU A 239 -16.34 10.03 15.93
CA LEU A 239 -17.29 9.73 16.99
C LEU A 239 -16.76 10.39 18.29
N THR A 240 -17.67 10.79 19.16
CA THR A 240 -17.27 11.10 20.53
C THR A 240 -16.79 9.82 21.21
N ASP A 241 -15.95 9.94 22.24
CA ASP A 241 -15.44 8.78 23.00
C ASP A 241 -16.57 7.83 23.43
N THR A 242 -17.74 8.37 23.69
CA THR A 242 -18.94 7.61 24.12
C THR A 242 -19.55 6.80 22.96
N LEU A 243 -19.65 7.39 21.78
CA LEU A 243 -20.11 6.69 20.59
C LEU A 243 -19.08 5.68 20.08
N GLU A 244 -17.79 6.02 20.15
CA GLU A 244 -16.70 5.11 19.83
C GLU A 244 -16.79 3.85 20.70
N ALA A 245 -16.95 4.01 22.02
CA ALA A 245 -17.15 2.89 22.93
C ALA A 245 -18.42 2.07 22.62
N LEU A 246 -19.51 2.70 22.18
CA LEU A 246 -20.70 2.00 21.75
C LEU A 246 -20.40 1.13 20.51
N PHE A 247 -19.80 1.71 19.48
CA PHE A 247 -19.51 1.00 18.23
C PHE A 247 -18.46 -0.09 18.42
N ASP A 248 -17.47 0.10 19.27
CA ASP A 248 -16.46 -0.91 19.62
C ASP A 248 -17.10 -2.10 20.36
N SER A 249 -18.12 -1.86 21.16
CA SER A 249 -18.85 -2.91 21.86
C SER A 249 -19.85 -3.68 20.99
N ARG A 250 -20.17 -3.15 19.79
CA ARG A 250 -21.23 -3.63 18.90
C ARG A 250 -20.66 -3.88 17.50
N SER A 251 -20.22 -5.11 17.25
CA SER A 251 -19.65 -5.51 15.95
C SER A 251 -20.61 -5.32 14.76
N ASP A 252 -21.91 -5.44 14.97
CA ASP A 252 -22.93 -5.19 13.96
C ASP A 252 -23.00 -3.71 13.55
N LEU A 253 -22.79 -2.79 14.50
CA LEU A 253 -22.73 -1.35 14.20
C LEU A 253 -21.38 -0.96 13.56
N ALA A 254 -20.28 -1.59 13.98
CA ALA A 254 -18.97 -1.38 13.35
C ALA A 254 -18.99 -1.78 11.85
N ILE A 255 -19.67 -2.88 11.53
CA ILE A 255 -19.89 -3.31 10.13
C ILE A 255 -20.69 -2.23 9.37
N GLU A 256 -21.67 -1.60 9.98
CA GLU A 256 -22.45 -0.54 9.33
C GLU A 256 -21.62 0.71 9.00
N ILE A 257 -20.60 1.03 9.80
CA ILE A 257 -19.63 2.08 9.48
C ILE A 257 -18.92 1.74 8.16
N LEU A 258 -18.36 0.55 8.07
CA LEU A 258 -17.64 0.09 6.87
C LEU A 258 -18.56 0.08 5.65
N ASN A 259 -19.79 -0.43 5.79
CA ASN A 259 -20.79 -0.45 4.72
C ASN A 259 -21.11 0.94 4.19
N TYR A 260 -21.31 1.88 5.11
CA TYR A 260 -21.62 3.27 4.75
C TYR A 260 -20.49 3.91 3.96
N TYR A 261 -19.24 3.75 4.43
CA TYR A 261 -18.08 4.31 3.74
C TYR A 261 -17.86 3.68 2.37
N ASN A 262 -17.87 2.36 2.27
CA ASN A 262 -17.69 1.67 1.00
C ASN A 262 -18.74 2.09 -0.03
N GLN A 263 -19.98 2.28 0.41
CA GLN A 263 -21.04 2.78 -0.48
C GLN A 263 -20.76 4.21 -0.93
N LYS A 264 -20.32 5.09 -0.01
CA LYS A 264 -19.99 6.48 -0.34
C LYS A 264 -18.79 6.61 -1.26
N GLU A 265 -17.79 5.76 -1.13
CA GLU A 265 -16.64 5.69 -2.05
C GLU A 265 -17.09 5.33 -3.47
N ILE A 266 -17.93 4.31 -3.62
CA ILE A 266 -18.48 3.90 -4.91
C ILE A 266 -19.30 5.03 -5.52
N GLU A 267 -20.20 5.65 -4.76
CA GLU A 267 -21.01 6.79 -5.20
C GLU A 267 -20.14 7.97 -5.66
N ALA A 268 -19.04 8.26 -4.94
CA ALA A 268 -18.13 9.35 -5.28
C ALA A 268 -17.41 9.10 -6.62
N ILE A 269 -16.91 7.89 -6.83
CA ILE A 269 -16.23 7.49 -8.06
C ILE A 269 -17.20 7.58 -9.24
N ASP A 270 -18.40 7.03 -9.11
CA ASP A 270 -19.43 7.07 -10.14
C ASP A 270 -19.82 8.50 -10.51
N LEU A 271 -20.20 9.27 -9.48
CA LEU A 271 -20.78 10.59 -9.68
C LEU A 271 -19.78 11.61 -10.22
N LEU A 272 -18.56 11.60 -9.71
CA LEU A 272 -17.58 12.63 -10.00
C LEU A 272 -16.69 12.30 -11.18
N LEU A 273 -16.27 11.07 -11.33
CA LEU A 273 -15.36 10.66 -12.39
C LEU A 273 -16.09 10.27 -13.67
N ASN A 274 -17.26 9.65 -13.56
CA ASN A 274 -17.99 9.10 -14.69
C ASN A 274 -17.07 8.27 -15.58
N LEU A 275 -16.35 7.32 -14.96
CA LEU A 275 -15.37 6.50 -15.65
C LEU A 275 -16.06 5.59 -16.68
N PRO A 276 -15.40 5.28 -17.81
CA PRO A 276 -15.82 4.19 -18.67
C PRO A 276 -15.94 2.89 -17.87
N PRO A 277 -16.91 2.00 -18.20
CA PRO A 277 -17.21 0.81 -17.39
C PRO A 277 -15.98 -0.04 -17.04
N MET A 278 -15.06 -0.20 -18.00
CA MET A 278 -13.83 -0.97 -17.79
C MET A 278 -12.92 -0.32 -16.74
N LEU A 279 -12.74 1.01 -16.78
CA LEU A 279 -11.92 1.72 -15.80
C LEU A 279 -12.57 1.73 -14.40
N GLN A 280 -13.89 1.77 -14.36
CA GLN A 280 -14.67 1.70 -13.14
C GLN A 280 -14.48 0.33 -12.45
N GLU A 281 -14.58 -0.76 -13.22
CA GLU A 281 -14.30 -2.11 -12.70
C GLU A 281 -12.85 -2.25 -12.22
N ILE A 282 -11.87 -1.71 -12.96
CA ILE A 282 -10.46 -1.72 -12.57
C ILE A 282 -10.25 -0.95 -11.27
N ALA A 283 -10.75 0.28 -11.18
CA ALA A 283 -10.61 1.11 -9.99
C ALA A 283 -11.21 0.42 -8.75
N LEU A 284 -12.42 -0.13 -8.88
CA LEU A 284 -13.09 -0.82 -7.78
C LEU A 284 -12.35 -2.11 -7.37
N ALA A 285 -11.95 -2.94 -8.33
CA ALA A 285 -11.23 -4.18 -8.05
C ALA A 285 -9.88 -3.91 -7.35
N ARG A 286 -9.15 -2.86 -7.79
CA ARG A 286 -7.89 -2.44 -7.16
C ARG A 286 -8.12 -1.99 -5.73
N ARG A 287 -9.08 -1.10 -5.47
CA ARG A 287 -9.36 -0.60 -4.12
C ARG A 287 -9.75 -1.72 -3.16
N ILE A 288 -10.62 -2.62 -3.58
CA ILE A 288 -10.99 -3.78 -2.75
C ILE A 288 -9.77 -4.66 -2.48
N ARG A 289 -8.93 -4.90 -3.49
CA ARG A 289 -7.73 -5.70 -3.32
C ARG A 289 -6.71 -5.01 -2.40
N GLU A 290 -6.53 -3.70 -2.53
CA GLU A 290 -5.65 -2.92 -1.65
C GLU A 290 -6.13 -2.96 -0.21
N ARG A 291 -7.45 -2.81 0.02
CA ARG A 291 -8.02 -2.93 1.35
C ARG A 291 -7.80 -4.33 1.93
N LEU A 292 -8.04 -5.40 1.17
CA LEU A 292 -7.72 -6.77 1.60
C LEU A 292 -6.27 -6.90 2.07
N VAL A 293 -5.35 -6.32 1.31
CA VAL A 293 -3.91 -6.35 1.64
C VAL A 293 -3.58 -5.43 2.81
N HIS A 294 -4.22 -4.25 2.89
CA HIS A 294 -3.96 -3.28 3.95
C HIS A 294 -4.51 -3.76 5.31
N ASP A 295 -5.76 -4.17 5.34
CA ASP A 295 -6.44 -4.55 6.57
C ASP A 295 -6.10 -5.98 7.02
N VAL A 296 -5.56 -6.78 6.10
CA VAL A 296 -5.25 -8.21 6.32
C VAL A 296 -6.48 -8.99 6.78
N LYS A 297 -7.65 -8.61 6.27
CA LYS A 297 -8.95 -9.21 6.60
C LYS A 297 -9.65 -9.71 5.33
N PRO A 298 -10.22 -10.93 5.32
CA PRO A 298 -11.08 -11.39 4.23
C PRO A 298 -12.31 -10.51 4.05
N LEU A 299 -12.92 -10.57 2.85
CA LEU A 299 -14.19 -9.92 2.57
C LEU A 299 -15.32 -10.53 3.38
N GLU A 300 -16.17 -9.67 3.91
CA GLU A 300 -17.45 -10.06 4.48
C GLU A 300 -18.48 -10.37 3.37
N ASP A 301 -19.56 -11.08 3.73
CA ASP A 301 -20.56 -11.54 2.76
C ASP A 301 -21.15 -10.41 1.90
N TYR A 302 -21.41 -9.26 2.51
CA TYR A 302 -21.96 -8.11 1.79
C TYR A 302 -20.95 -7.51 0.81
N GLU A 303 -19.67 -7.44 1.18
CA GLU A 303 -18.57 -6.96 0.33
C GLU A 303 -18.36 -7.88 -0.87
N MET A 304 -18.41 -9.18 -0.63
CA MET A 304 -18.37 -10.18 -1.68
C MET A 304 -19.55 -10.01 -2.66
N LYS A 305 -20.74 -9.70 -2.17
CA LYS A 305 -21.92 -9.46 -3.00
C LYS A 305 -21.75 -8.19 -3.85
N GLU A 306 -21.29 -7.09 -3.26
CA GLU A 306 -21.03 -5.84 -4.00
C GLU A 306 -19.88 -6.00 -5.01
N LEU A 307 -18.80 -6.70 -4.64
CA LEU A 307 -17.73 -7.03 -5.57
C LEU A 307 -18.28 -7.75 -6.82
N ARG A 308 -19.04 -8.82 -6.63
CA ARG A 308 -19.59 -9.62 -7.75
C ARG A 308 -20.63 -8.87 -8.58
N LYS A 309 -21.31 -7.90 -8.01
CA LYS A 309 -22.28 -7.05 -8.71
C LYS A 309 -21.57 -6.04 -9.61
N ASN A 310 -20.50 -5.44 -9.14
CA ASN A 310 -19.86 -4.28 -9.76
C ASN A 310 -18.58 -4.64 -10.56
N VAL A 311 -18.00 -5.82 -10.37
CA VAL A 311 -16.83 -6.31 -11.09
C VAL A 311 -17.22 -7.58 -11.86
N THR A 312 -17.48 -7.42 -13.16
CA THR A 312 -17.94 -8.48 -14.06
C THR A 312 -16.81 -9.08 -14.87
N ASN A 313 -15.70 -8.36 -15.03
CA ASN A 313 -14.52 -8.85 -15.73
C ASN A 313 -13.89 -10.03 -14.95
N PRO A 314 -13.80 -11.24 -15.57
CA PRO A 314 -13.38 -12.44 -14.88
C PRO A 314 -11.92 -12.39 -14.39
N TYR A 315 -11.05 -11.65 -15.06
CA TYR A 315 -9.65 -11.50 -14.64
C TYR A 315 -9.55 -10.63 -13.37
N LEU A 316 -10.22 -9.47 -13.37
CA LEU A 316 -10.23 -8.56 -12.21
C LEU A 316 -10.87 -9.24 -11.00
N LEU A 317 -12.03 -9.86 -11.21
CA LEU A 317 -12.72 -10.61 -10.17
C LEU A 317 -11.84 -11.76 -9.65
N GLY A 318 -11.20 -12.51 -10.54
CA GLY A 318 -10.32 -13.62 -10.19
C GLY A 318 -9.13 -13.19 -9.31
N GLU A 319 -8.49 -12.06 -9.61
CA GLU A 319 -7.37 -11.53 -8.82
C GLU A 319 -7.80 -11.12 -7.39
N VAL A 320 -8.96 -10.47 -7.26
CA VAL A 320 -9.50 -10.10 -5.95
C VAL A 320 -9.87 -11.35 -5.14
N LEU A 321 -10.57 -12.30 -5.76
CA LEU A 321 -10.96 -13.56 -5.11
C LEU A 321 -9.74 -14.38 -4.69
N ALA A 322 -8.72 -14.48 -5.53
CA ALA A 322 -7.48 -15.19 -5.18
C ALA A 322 -6.76 -14.56 -3.98
N THR A 323 -6.80 -13.23 -3.85
CA THR A 323 -6.26 -12.53 -2.69
C THR A 323 -7.10 -12.83 -1.44
N ASN A 324 -8.42 -12.77 -1.57
CA ASN A 324 -9.37 -13.08 -0.49
C ASN A 324 -9.22 -14.53 0.01
N ASP A 325 -9.13 -15.51 -0.91
CA ASP A 325 -8.97 -16.92 -0.56
C ASP A 325 -7.66 -17.19 0.21
N LYS A 326 -6.58 -16.50 -0.14
CA LYS A 326 -5.32 -16.54 0.61
C LYS A 326 -5.49 -16.02 2.03
N LEU A 327 -6.23 -14.94 2.21
CA LEU A 327 -6.50 -14.37 3.54
C LEU A 327 -7.40 -15.28 4.37
N ILE A 328 -8.43 -15.91 3.77
CA ILE A 328 -9.27 -16.91 4.45
C ILE A 328 -8.41 -18.08 4.94
N ALA A 329 -7.52 -18.59 4.08
CA ALA A 329 -6.62 -19.67 4.46
C ALA A 329 -5.65 -19.25 5.58
N ALA A 330 -5.11 -18.04 5.50
CA ALA A 330 -4.22 -17.49 6.51
C ALA A 330 -4.93 -17.27 7.85
N ARG A 331 -6.15 -16.72 7.85
CA ARG A 331 -6.99 -16.51 9.03
C ARG A 331 -7.25 -17.86 9.74
N LYS A 332 -7.58 -18.90 8.98
CA LYS A 332 -7.76 -20.24 9.52
C LYS A 332 -6.46 -20.80 10.11
N ALA A 333 -5.34 -20.60 9.45
CA ALA A 333 -4.04 -21.04 9.97
C ALA A 333 -3.61 -20.25 11.22
N ALA A 334 -4.05 -19.00 11.33
CA ALA A 334 -3.77 -18.12 12.47
C ALA A 334 -4.35 -18.63 13.80
N GLU A 335 -5.42 -19.43 13.77
CA GLU A 335 -6.02 -20.04 14.96
C GLU A 335 -5.03 -20.95 15.72
N ALA A 336 -4.04 -21.51 15.04
CA ALA A 336 -3.00 -22.36 15.62
C ALA A 336 -1.77 -21.60 16.13
N ILE A 337 -1.71 -20.27 15.95
CA ILE A 337 -0.55 -19.47 16.35
C ILE A 337 -0.57 -19.23 17.85
N VAL A 338 0.49 -19.70 18.51
CA VAL A 338 0.72 -19.46 19.94
C VAL A 338 1.64 -18.25 20.09
N THR A 339 1.18 -17.26 20.83
CA THR A 339 1.96 -16.07 21.19
C THR A 339 2.29 -16.09 22.69
N PRO A 340 3.34 -15.39 23.13
CA PRO A 340 3.64 -15.24 24.54
C PRO A 340 2.43 -14.67 25.30
N ASP A 341 2.24 -15.13 26.53
CA ASP A 341 1.19 -14.58 27.39
C ASP A 341 1.49 -13.10 27.68
N PRO A 342 0.62 -12.16 27.26
CA PRO A 342 0.84 -10.74 27.48
C PRO A 342 0.94 -10.37 28.96
N ARG A 343 0.39 -11.20 29.86
CA ARG A 343 0.49 -11.00 31.32
C ARG A 343 1.92 -11.08 31.85
N THR A 344 2.83 -11.73 31.13
CA THR A 344 4.25 -11.80 31.52
C THR A 344 4.96 -10.43 31.46
N LEU A 345 4.41 -9.48 30.72
CA LEU A 345 4.92 -8.14 30.54
C LEU A 345 3.99 -7.05 31.12
N ALA A 346 2.80 -7.43 31.63
CA ALA A 346 1.72 -6.51 31.95
C ALA A 346 2.08 -5.40 32.97
N GLU A 347 2.99 -5.68 33.90
CA GLU A 347 3.40 -4.72 34.94
C GLU A 347 4.61 -3.85 34.52
N LEU A 348 5.23 -4.13 33.37
CA LEU A 348 6.41 -3.40 32.93
C LEU A 348 6.00 -2.14 32.14
N THR A 349 6.56 -1.00 32.53
CA THR A 349 6.29 0.30 31.89
C THR A 349 7.52 0.89 31.20
N GLU A 350 8.72 0.52 31.66
CA GLU A 350 9.97 1.05 31.12
C GLU A 350 10.46 0.22 29.95
N GLY A 351 10.84 0.90 28.86
CA GLY A 351 11.25 0.24 27.62
C GLY A 351 12.46 -0.68 27.79
N GLU A 352 13.41 -0.34 28.66
CA GLU A 352 14.56 -1.17 28.98
C GLU A 352 14.17 -2.49 29.66
N ASP A 353 13.25 -2.42 30.62
CA ASP A 353 12.80 -3.61 31.35
C ASP A 353 12.00 -4.55 30.45
N ILE A 354 11.14 -3.98 29.58
CA ILE A 354 10.40 -4.73 28.55
C ILE A 354 11.39 -5.39 27.59
N PHE A 355 12.36 -4.64 27.07
CA PHE A 355 13.39 -5.15 26.17
C PHE A 355 14.16 -6.32 26.84
N ARG A 356 14.67 -6.09 28.04
CA ARG A 356 15.41 -7.10 28.79
C ARG A 356 14.60 -8.38 28.95
N LYS A 357 13.31 -8.27 29.29
CA LYS A 357 12.41 -9.43 29.47
C LYS A 357 12.17 -10.21 28.18
N ILE A 358 12.12 -9.51 27.03
CA ILE A 358 11.94 -10.12 25.69
C ILE A 358 13.22 -10.86 25.25
N VAL A 359 14.40 -10.37 25.59
CA VAL A 359 15.68 -10.93 25.11
C VAL A 359 16.30 -11.95 26.06
N GLU A 360 16.06 -11.84 27.38
CA GLU A 360 16.64 -12.68 28.43
C GLU A 360 16.56 -14.20 28.15
N PRO A 361 15.44 -14.77 27.66
CA PRO A 361 15.35 -16.21 27.40
C PRO A 361 16.27 -16.72 26.28
N TYR A 362 16.93 -15.82 25.55
CA TYR A 362 17.71 -16.12 24.35
C TYR A 362 19.17 -15.71 24.47
N HIS A 363 19.65 -15.46 25.67
CA HIS A 363 21.08 -15.26 25.93
C HIS A 363 21.89 -16.43 25.37
N GLY A 364 23.01 -16.11 24.77
CA GLY A 364 23.84 -17.10 24.06
C GLY A 364 23.55 -17.19 22.55
N ARG A 365 22.47 -16.58 22.08
CA ARG A 365 22.02 -16.60 20.68
C ARG A 365 21.94 -15.19 20.12
N TYR A 366 22.07 -15.06 18.81
CA TYR A 366 21.75 -13.80 18.12
C TYR A 366 20.23 -13.63 17.99
N ILE A 367 19.74 -12.41 18.16
CA ILE A 367 18.31 -12.10 17.91
C ILE A 367 18.25 -11.13 16.73
N TYR A 368 17.51 -11.50 15.70
CA TYR A 368 17.07 -10.61 14.64
C TYR A 368 15.72 -10.04 15.03
N LEU A 369 15.68 -8.75 15.30
CA LEU A 369 14.52 -8.03 15.78
C LEU A 369 13.89 -7.27 14.61
N ASP A 370 12.60 -7.50 14.37
CA ASP A 370 11.77 -6.85 13.34
C ASP A 370 10.66 -6.04 14.03
N VAL A 371 10.68 -4.72 13.83
CA VAL A 371 9.66 -3.81 14.36
C VAL A 371 8.78 -3.35 13.20
N TRP A 372 7.50 -3.70 13.28
CA TRP A 372 6.57 -3.58 12.18
C TRP A 372 5.14 -3.25 12.61
N GLY A 373 4.20 -3.18 11.67
CA GLY A 373 2.76 -3.09 11.93
C GLY A 373 1.97 -3.64 10.76
N THR A 374 0.74 -4.13 10.98
CA THR A 374 -0.15 -4.62 9.92
C THR A 374 -0.48 -3.54 8.89
N TRP A 375 -0.55 -2.30 9.32
CA TRP A 375 -0.77 -1.09 8.52
C TRP A 375 0.45 -0.68 7.67
N CYS A 376 1.65 -1.19 7.96
CA CYS A 376 2.90 -0.79 7.31
C CYS A 376 3.12 -1.58 6.00
N ALA A 377 2.79 -0.99 4.85
CA ALA A 377 2.98 -1.62 3.54
C ALA A 377 4.44 -2.03 3.26
N PRO A 378 5.47 -1.16 3.47
CA PRO A 378 6.87 -1.58 3.28
C PRO A 378 7.30 -2.73 4.19
N CYS A 379 6.71 -2.85 5.39
CA CYS A 379 6.98 -3.98 6.28
C CYS A 379 6.48 -5.29 5.67
N ARG A 380 5.24 -5.27 5.16
CA ARG A 380 4.64 -6.45 4.52
C ARG A 380 5.40 -6.90 3.27
N ASP A 381 5.90 -5.93 2.49
CA ASP A 381 6.74 -6.23 1.32
C ASP A 381 8.01 -6.98 1.74
N MET A 382 8.67 -6.54 2.81
CA MET A 382 9.87 -7.19 3.33
C MET A 382 9.57 -8.55 3.95
N MET A 383 8.40 -8.76 4.55
CA MET A 383 7.98 -10.06 5.09
C MET A 383 7.90 -11.16 4.03
N GLY A 384 7.63 -10.80 2.77
CA GLY A 384 7.67 -11.73 1.65
C GLY A 384 9.03 -12.41 1.45
N TYR A 385 10.12 -11.80 1.90
CA TYR A 385 11.48 -12.34 1.79
C TYR A 385 11.90 -13.17 3.02
N VAL A 386 11.17 -13.09 4.14
CA VAL A 386 11.55 -13.76 5.40
C VAL A 386 11.69 -15.27 5.25
N PRO A 387 10.82 -16.02 4.57
CA PRO A 387 11.01 -17.46 4.40
C PRO A 387 12.33 -17.82 3.71
N GLN A 388 12.69 -17.08 2.66
CA GLN A 388 13.95 -17.26 1.93
C GLN A 388 15.15 -16.88 2.81
N MET A 389 15.08 -15.75 3.51
CA MET A 389 16.11 -15.31 4.46
C MET A 389 16.37 -16.38 5.53
N LYS A 390 15.33 -16.90 6.16
CA LYS A 390 15.43 -17.95 7.19
C LYS A 390 16.07 -19.21 6.64
N GLU A 391 15.74 -19.63 5.42
CA GLU A 391 16.35 -20.80 4.79
C GLU A 391 17.84 -20.56 4.49
N GLN A 392 18.23 -19.37 4.05
CA GLN A 392 19.62 -19.04 3.78
C GLN A 392 20.47 -18.88 5.06
N LEU A 393 19.86 -18.52 6.18
CA LEU A 393 20.55 -18.29 7.46
C LEU A 393 20.35 -19.44 8.46
N LYS A 394 19.81 -20.59 8.05
CA LYS A 394 19.44 -21.70 8.93
C LYS A 394 20.60 -22.36 9.68
N ASP A 395 21.83 -22.18 9.18
CA ASP A 395 23.07 -22.64 9.80
C ASP A 395 23.59 -21.69 10.89
N LEU A 396 23.00 -20.50 11.02
CA LEU A 396 23.30 -19.56 12.08
C LEU A 396 22.30 -19.71 13.23
N ASP A 397 22.79 -19.59 14.46
CA ASP A 397 21.95 -19.67 15.64
C ASP A 397 21.23 -18.35 15.92
N ILE A 398 20.20 -18.09 15.11
CA ILE A 398 19.41 -16.84 15.14
C ILE A 398 18.02 -17.13 15.66
N VAL A 399 17.56 -16.23 16.50
CA VAL A 399 16.16 -16.16 16.96
C VAL A 399 15.51 -14.93 16.34
N TYR A 400 14.31 -15.08 15.80
CA TYR A 400 13.55 -14.01 15.16
C TYR A 400 12.49 -13.49 16.12
N ARG A 401 12.55 -12.17 16.40
CA ARG A 401 11.60 -11.48 17.28
C ARG A 401 10.87 -10.43 16.49
N TYR A 402 9.55 -10.53 16.50
CA TYR A 402 8.66 -9.63 15.79
C TYR A 402 7.88 -8.79 16.79
N LEU A 403 8.04 -7.48 16.73
CA LEU A 403 7.36 -6.52 17.57
C LEU A 403 6.35 -5.76 16.75
N ALA A 404 5.07 -6.08 16.90
CA ALA A 404 4.00 -5.40 16.19
C ALA A 404 3.61 -4.10 16.91
N ASN A 405 3.34 -3.06 16.12
CA ASN A 405 2.89 -1.75 16.59
C ASN A 405 1.46 -1.50 16.09
N ARG A 406 0.58 -1.09 16.97
CA ARG A 406 -0.80 -0.68 16.66
C ARG A 406 -1.49 -1.60 15.67
N SER A 407 -1.44 -2.88 15.92
CA SER A 407 -1.98 -3.92 15.04
C SER A 407 -3.17 -4.61 15.71
N ASP A 408 -4.29 -4.70 15.00
CA ASP A 408 -5.42 -5.50 15.41
C ASP A 408 -5.01 -6.96 15.61
N ASP A 409 -5.48 -7.63 16.66
CA ASP A 409 -5.01 -8.97 17.05
C ASP A 409 -5.32 -10.03 15.98
N GLU A 410 -6.48 -9.96 15.34
CA GLU A 410 -6.86 -10.89 14.27
C GLU A 410 -6.04 -10.64 13.00
N ALA A 411 -5.91 -9.38 12.57
CA ALA A 411 -5.10 -9.00 11.42
C ALA A 411 -3.62 -9.33 11.64
N TRP A 412 -3.11 -9.12 12.85
CA TRP A 412 -1.75 -9.46 13.24
C TRP A 412 -1.46 -10.96 13.13
N LYS A 413 -2.31 -11.82 13.70
CA LYS A 413 -2.17 -13.27 13.60
C LYS A 413 -2.34 -13.77 12.18
N THR A 414 -3.28 -13.19 11.43
CA THR A 414 -3.48 -13.50 10.02
C THR A 414 -2.24 -13.16 9.19
N ALA A 415 -1.61 -12.01 9.43
CA ALA A 415 -0.36 -11.63 8.75
C ALA A 415 0.79 -12.59 9.09
N ILE A 416 0.95 -13.01 10.35
CA ILE A 416 1.96 -14.00 10.75
C ILE A 416 1.79 -15.30 9.93
N ALA A 417 0.56 -15.80 9.79
CA ALA A 417 0.26 -16.98 8.99
C ALA A 417 0.50 -16.75 7.49
N GLN A 418 0.03 -15.62 6.95
CA GLN A 418 0.12 -15.28 5.54
C GLN A 418 1.56 -15.20 5.04
N TYR A 419 2.45 -14.62 5.84
CA TYR A 419 3.85 -14.43 5.49
C TYR A 419 4.76 -15.55 6.01
N HIS A 420 4.20 -16.63 6.56
CA HIS A 420 4.94 -17.78 7.08
C HIS A 420 6.01 -17.39 8.11
N LEU A 421 5.66 -16.47 9.01
CA LEU A 421 6.57 -15.97 10.05
C LEU A 421 6.66 -16.90 11.26
N THR A 422 6.24 -18.16 11.14
CA THR A 422 6.23 -19.17 12.20
C THR A 422 7.50 -20.02 12.21
N GLY A 423 7.69 -20.81 13.27
CA GLY A 423 8.79 -21.76 13.47
C GLY A 423 9.34 -21.69 14.89
N GLU A 424 10.18 -22.65 15.27
CA GLU A 424 10.72 -22.79 16.63
C GLU A 424 11.47 -21.54 17.14
N ASN A 425 12.12 -20.82 16.22
CA ASN A 425 12.91 -19.64 16.55
C ASN A 425 12.13 -18.32 16.35
N CYS A 426 10.82 -18.38 16.11
CA CYS A 426 9.99 -17.19 15.86
C CYS A 426 9.10 -16.90 17.06
N VAL A 427 9.16 -15.68 17.58
CA VAL A 427 8.25 -15.23 18.64
C VAL A 427 7.73 -13.83 18.32
N HIS A 428 6.45 -13.65 18.54
CA HIS A 428 5.70 -12.48 18.17
C HIS A 428 5.13 -11.77 19.39
N TYR A 429 5.24 -10.46 19.43
CA TYR A 429 4.66 -9.59 20.43
C TYR A 429 3.77 -8.56 19.77
N ASN A 430 2.57 -8.38 20.29
CA ASN A 430 1.66 -7.28 20.00
C ASN A 430 1.36 -6.60 21.34
N LEU A 431 2.17 -5.63 21.68
CA LEU A 431 2.13 -4.98 23.00
C LEU A 431 1.10 -3.85 23.01
N PRO A 432 0.50 -3.55 24.19
CA PRO A 432 -0.30 -2.35 24.34
C PRO A 432 0.51 -1.09 23.96
N ASP A 433 -0.15 -0.09 23.38
CA ASP A 433 0.49 1.11 22.81
C ASP A 433 1.51 1.79 23.71
N LYS A 434 1.22 1.90 25.02
CA LYS A 434 2.13 2.53 25.99
C LYS A 434 3.43 1.73 26.14
N GLN A 435 3.33 0.42 26.23
CA GLN A 435 4.49 -0.48 26.34
C GLN A 435 5.28 -0.51 25.02
N GLN A 436 4.58 -0.62 23.89
CA GLN A 436 5.21 -0.60 22.57
C GLN A 436 5.96 0.73 22.36
N SER A 437 5.36 1.87 22.67
CA SER A 437 5.99 3.18 22.55
C SER A 437 7.20 3.35 23.48
N ALA A 438 7.16 2.79 24.68
CA ALA A 438 8.30 2.79 25.61
C ALA A 438 9.45 1.94 25.08
N LEU A 439 9.14 0.75 24.60
CA LEU A 439 10.11 -0.19 23.99
C LEU A 439 10.76 0.41 22.74
N GLU A 440 9.98 1.01 21.85
CA GLU A 440 10.47 1.63 20.62
C GLU A 440 11.40 2.82 20.86
N ARG A 441 11.09 3.65 21.86
CA ARG A 441 12.00 4.73 22.30
C ARG A 441 13.32 4.18 22.79
N TYR A 442 13.29 3.10 23.57
CA TYR A 442 14.52 2.46 24.08
C TYR A 442 15.36 1.87 22.95
N ILE A 443 14.74 1.19 21.98
CA ILE A 443 15.40 0.59 20.81
C ILE A 443 15.89 1.67 19.82
N GLY A 444 15.34 2.88 19.87
CA GLY A 444 15.67 3.98 18.97
C GLY A 444 14.98 3.85 17.61
N ILE A 445 13.69 3.50 17.58
CA ILE A 445 12.91 3.37 16.35
C ILE A 445 12.50 4.75 15.85
N ASN A 446 12.80 5.04 14.56
CA ASN A 446 12.46 6.30 13.88
C ASN A 446 11.50 6.10 12.69
N GLY A 447 11.14 4.86 12.37
CA GLY A 447 10.26 4.53 11.25
C GLY A 447 10.11 3.02 11.08
N TYR A 448 9.28 2.63 10.12
CA TYR A 448 8.96 1.22 9.85
C TYR A 448 9.17 0.89 8.36
N PRO A 449 9.68 -0.34 8.06
CA PRO A 449 10.19 -1.34 9.01
C PRO A 449 11.50 -0.90 9.66
N THR A 450 11.79 -1.40 10.86
CA THR A 450 13.10 -1.28 11.49
C THR A 450 13.61 -2.66 11.93
N TYR A 451 14.85 -2.94 11.55
CA TYR A 451 15.54 -4.19 11.91
C TYR A 451 16.73 -3.90 12.80
N LYS A 452 16.92 -4.73 13.82
CA LYS A 452 18.05 -4.64 14.77
C LYS A 452 18.63 -6.02 15.05
N ILE A 453 19.89 -6.06 15.49
CA ILE A 453 20.51 -7.27 16.04
C ILE A 453 20.73 -7.08 17.53
N VAL A 454 20.44 -8.13 18.29
CA VAL A 454 20.86 -8.28 19.68
C VAL A 454 21.94 -9.36 19.73
N ALA A 455 23.08 -9.03 20.34
CA ALA A 455 24.20 -9.94 20.50
C ALA A 455 23.89 -11.04 21.54
N PRO A 456 24.63 -12.16 21.57
CA PRO A 456 24.43 -13.26 22.55
C PRO A 456 24.50 -12.85 24.01
N ASN A 457 25.18 -11.76 24.35
CA ASN A 457 25.24 -11.20 25.69
C ASN A 457 24.02 -10.33 26.06
N GLY A 458 23.00 -10.26 25.19
CA GLY A 458 21.80 -9.46 25.38
C GLY A 458 21.92 -7.98 24.99
N ASN A 459 23.07 -7.53 24.50
CA ASN A 459 23.26 -6.14 24.10
C ASN A 459 22.64 -5.84 22.75
N LEU A 460 21.84 -4.78 22.70
CA LEU A 460 21.30 -4.23 21.45
C LEU A 460 22.42 -3.51 20.67
N LEU A 461 22.60 -3.86 19.41
CA LEU A 461 23.53 -3.13 18.55
C LEU A 461 22.99 -1.74 18.19
N PRO A 462 23.82 -0.70 18.21
CA PRO A 462 23.39 0.66 17.88
C PRO A 462 22.99 0.81 16.41
N SER A 463 23.62 0.06 15.50
CA SER A 463 23.34 0.08 14.05
C SER A 463 22.02 -0.61 13.72
N PHE A 464 21.42 -0.24 12.58
CA PHE A 464 20.33 -0.99 11.98
C PHE A 464 20.87 -2.27 11.35
N ALA A 465 20.08 -3.34 11.43
CA ALA A 465 20.38 -4.57 10.71
C ALA A 465 19.94 -4.46 9.24
N PRO A 466 20.58 -5.20 8.31
CA PRO A 466 20.12 -5.31 6.94
C PRO A 466 18.70 -5.88 6.85
N HIS A 467 17.98 -5.50 5.80
CA HIS A 467 16.61 -5.96 5.55
C HIS A 467 16.57 -7.45 5.13
N PRO A 468 15.41 -8.13 5.27
CA PRO A 468 15.26 -9.55 4.94
C PRO A 468 15.59 -9.91 3.48
N ASN A 469 15.50 -8.98 2.54
CA ASN A 469 15.88 -9.19 1.14
C ASN A 469 17.40 -9.16 0.89
N HIS A 470 18.23 -8.96 1.95
CA HIS A 470 19.69 -8.98 1.91
C HIS A 470 20.29 -9.98 2.93
N PRO A 471 19.97 -11.28 2.84
CA PRO A 471 20.40 -12.28 3.81
C PRO A 471 21.92 -12.42 3.89
N ASP A 472 22.65 -12.23 2.79
CA ASP A 472 24.11 -12.27 2.78
C ASP A 472 24.73 -11.15 3.64
N ALA A 473 24.12 -9.97 3.64
CA ALA A 473 24.58 -8.86 4.49
C ALA A 473 24.27 -9.12 5.98
N ILE A 474 23.15 -9.79 6.30
CA ILE A 474 22.86 -10.23 7.66
C ILE A 474 23.88 -11.28 8.11
N ARG A 475 24.20 -12.25 7.27
CA ARG A 475 25.23 -13.26 7.54
C ARG A 475 26.57 -12.60 7.84
N TYR A 476 27.02 -11.73 6.95
CA TYR A 476 28.29 -11.01 7.10
C TYR A 476 28.36 -10.26 8.44
N LEU A 477 27.30 -9.52 8.80
CA LEU A 477 27.25 -8.80 10.07
C LEU A 477 27.35 -9.73 11.28
N ILE A 478 26.66 -10.87 11.28
CA ILE A 478 26.72 -11.83 12.38
C ILE A 478 28.07 -12.50 12.48
N GLU A 479 28.72 -12.83 11.36
CA GLU A 479 30.06 -13.43 11.32
C GLU A 479 31.11 -12.43 11.82
N GLU A 480 31.04 -11.17 11.45
CA GLU A 480 31.90 -10.11 11.97
C GLU A 480 31.75 -9.97 13.49
N LEU A 481 30.53 -9.94 14.01
CA LEU A 481 30.25 -9.90 15.44
C LEU A 481 30.78 -11.14 16.20
N LYS A 482 30.78 -12.32 15.57
CA LYS A 482 31.37 -13.54 16.17
C LYS A 482 32.87 -13.41 16.36
N GLU A 483 33.57 -12.72 15.45
CA GLU A 483 35.02 -12.50 15.58
C GLU A 483 35.33 -11.44 16.65
N GLU A 484 34.53 -10.40 16.78
CA GLU A 484 34.71 -9.34 17.79
C GLU A 484 34.43 -9.83 19.24
N LEU A 485 33.62 -10.85 19.42
CA LEU A 485 33.22 -11.40 20.71
C LEU A 485 34.11 -12.58 21.18
N LYS A 486 35.08 -13.00 20.37
CA LYS A 486 36.08 -14.01 20.74
C LYS A 486 37.24 -13.38 21.49
#